data_4439d9d68de8eda91a1c40f3f2bfac63
#
_entry.id   4439d9d68de8eda91a1c40f3f2bfac63
#
_cell.length_a   1.000
_cell.length_b   1.000
_cell.length_c   1.000
_cell.angle_alpha   90.00
_cell.angle_beta   90.00
_cell.angle_gamma   90.00
#
_symmetry.space_group_name_H-M   'P 1'
#
loop_
_entity.id
_entity.type
_entity.pdbx_description
1 polymer ?
#
loop_
_entity_poly.entity_id
_entity_poly.type
_entity_poly.pdbx_seq_one_letter_code
_entity_poly.pdbx_strand_id
1 'polypeptide(L)'
;MSGMSYHDATSPIHRGVFLIRFILGRTLRPPNEAFSPLSPDLHPDLTTRERVTLQSSPDNCQVCHSKINGLGFALENFDAVGRFRSQERAKTLDSTGKYVDRDGNEVSFSGPRELAEYIISSDDAHRAFVNRAFQHFVKHPPAAFGLHTLDELTNAFRKNNFNINELIVEIAIIAATRDPSLSE
;
A
#
# COMPACT_ATOMS: atom_id res chain seq x y z
N MET A 1 -6.86 -6.06 -6.74
CA MET A 1 -7.27 -4.64 -6.79
C MET A 1 -8.75 -4.45 -7.10
N SER A 2 -9.36 -5.25 -8.00
CA SER A 2 -10.81 -5.22 -8.27
C SER A 2 -11.67 -5.46 -7.03
N GLY A 3 -11.28 -6.36 -6.12
CA GLY A 3 -11.99 -6.57 -4.85
C GLY A 3 -12.06 -5.36 -3.90
N MET A 4 -11.41 -4.23 -4.26
CA MET A 4 -11.43 -2.97 -3.52
C MET A 4 -12.17 -1.86 -4.28
N SER A 5 -12.97 -2.22 -5.26
CA SER A 5 -13.77 -1.30 -6.05
C SER A 5 -15.21 -1.25 -5.52
N TYR A 6 -15.92 -0.16 -5.82
CA TYR A 6 -17.36 -0.11 -5.67
C TYR A 6 -18.03 -0.89 -6.80
N HIS A 7 -19.34 -1.09 -6.72
CA HIS A 7 -20.09 -1.89 -7.69
C HIS A 7 -19.89 -1.43 -9.16
N ASP A 8 -19.81 -0.12 -9.39
CA ASP A 8 -19.74 0.51 -10.71
C ASP A 8 -18.58 1.50 -10.88
N ALA A 9 -17.73 1.65 -9.87
CA ALA A 9 -16.66 2.64 -9.87
C ALA A 9 -15.39 2.13 -9.19
N THR A 10 -14.25 2.70 -9.58
CA THR A 10 -12.99 2.50 -8.87
C THR A 10 -13.02 3.13 -7.48
N SER A 11 -12.15 2.67 -6.60
CA SER A 11 -11.97 3.26 -5.27
C SER A 11 -10.49 3.58 -5.03
N PRO A 12 -10.02 4.76 -5.45
CA PRO A 12 -8.65 5.19 -5.21
C PRO A 12 -8.28 5.16 -3.73
N ILE A 13 -9.21 5.56 -2.86
CA ILE A 13 -8.98 5.56 -1.40
C ILE A 13 -8.68 4.15 -0.90
N HIS A 14 -9.50 3.16 -1.23
CA HIS A 14 -9.26 1.77 -0.80
C HIS A 14 -7.99 1.18 -1.41
N ARG A 15 -7.68 1.50 -2.68
CA ARG A 15 -6.43 1.10 -3.34
C ARG A 15 -5.21 1.70 -2.63
N GLY A 16 -5.25 3.00 -2.29
CA GLY A 16 -4.19 3.68 -1.55
C GLY A 16 -4.01 3.13 -0.13
N VAL A 17 -5.10 2.89 0.59
CA VAL A 17 -5.08 2.25 1.92
C VAL A 17 -4.46 0.86 1.84
N PHE A 18 -4.81 0.07 0.82
CA PHE A 18 -4.21 -1.25 0.61
C PHE A 18 -2.70 -1.15 0.39
N LEU A 19 -2.25 -0.24 -0.48
CA LEU A 19 -0.83 -0.05 -0.73
C LEU A 19 -0.08 0.35 0.54
N ILE A 20 -0.60 1.31 1.30
CA ILE A 20 0.04 1.75 2.55
C ILE A 20 0.10 0.62 3.58
N ARG A 21 -1.02 -0.06 3.83
CA ARG A 21 -1.10 -1.07 4.90
C ARG A 21 -0.45 -2.38 4.51
N PHE A 22 -0.69 -2.84 3.28
CA PHE A 22 -0.34 -4.22 2.89
C PHE A 22 0.94 -4.31 2.05
N ILE A 23 1.30 -3.27 1.33
CA ILE A 23 2.51 -3.27 0.52
C ILE A 23 3.64 -2.54 1.25
N LEU A 24 3.37 -1.34 1.77
CA LEU A 24 4.37 -0.52 2.44
C LEU A 24 4.44 -0.74 3.97
N GLY A 25 3.56 -1.57 4.55
CA GLY A 25 3.59 -1.96 5.95
C GLY A 25 3.40 -0.81 6.95
N ARG A 26 2.79 0.30 6.52
CA ARG A 26 2.56 1.46 7.38
C ARG A 26 1.18 1.42 8.04
N THR A 27 1.11 1.85 9.28
CA THR A 27 -0.16 1.93 10.01
C THR A 27 -0.92 3.20 9.63
N LEU A 28 -2.19 3.03 9.27
CA LEU A 28 -3.15 4.13 9.17
C LEU A 28 -4.19 3.94 10.27
N ARG A 29 -4.37 4.96 11.09
CA ARG A 29 -5.49 4.97 12.05
C ARG A 29 -6.80 5.07 11.25
N PRO A 30 -7.83 4.29 11.61
CA PRO A 30 -9.15 4.46 11.01
C PRO A 30 -9.67 5.87 11.34
N PRO A 31 -10.46 6.48 10.44
CA PRO A 31 -11.14 7.74 10.77
C PRO A 31 -12.13 7.51 11.92
N ASN A 32 -12.36 8.55 12.73
CA ASN A 32 -13.33 8.51 13.81
C ASN A 32 -14.77 8.47 13.27
N GLU A 33 -14.98 8.97 12.06
CA GLU A 33 -16.27 9.01 11.38
C GLU A 33 -16.14 8.39 9.99
N ALA A 34 -17.15 7.64 9.58
CA ALA A 34 -17.23 7.10 8.23
C ALA A 34 -17.92 8.13 7.32
N PHE A 35 -17.28 8.47 6.21
CA PHE A 35 -17.87 9.33 5.19
C PHE A 35 -18.29 8.49 3.99
N SER A 36 -19.51 8.72 3.51
CA SER A 36 -19.94 8.13 2.24
C SER A 36 -19.22 8.79 1.08
N PRO A 37 -18.81 8.03 0.06
CA PRO A 37 -18.27 8.60 -1.16
C PRO A 37 -19.27 9.55 -1.82
N LEU A 38 -18.77 10.63 -2.45
CA LEU A 38 -19.62 11.50 -3.26
C LEU A 38 -20.25 10.68 -4.40
N SER A 39 -21.58 10.71 -4.47
CA SER A 39 -22.31 9.99 -5.50
C SER A 39 -21.92 10.46 -6.90
N PRO A 40 -21.66 9.53 -7.84
CA PRO A 40 -21.48 9.86 -9.24
C PRO A 40 -22.68 10.61 -9.87
N ASP A 41 -23.89 10.34 -9.39
CA ASP A 41 -25.11 10.96 -9.90
C ASP A 41 -25.23 12.43 -9.52
N LEU A 42 -24.69 12.81 -8.35
CA LEU A 42 -24.66 14.21 -7.91
C LEU A 42 -23.55 15.03 -8.58
N HIS A 43 -22.54 14.35 -9.15
CA HIS A 43 -21.39 14.96 -9.80
C HIS A 43 -21.10 14.29 -11.15
N PRO A 44 -22.01 14.37 -12.12
CA PRO A 44 -21.94 13.60 -13.36
C PRO A 44 -20.74 13.98 -14.26
N ASP A 45 -20.27 15.22 -14.12
CA ASP A 45 -19.16 15.75 -14.93
C ASP A 45 -17.78 15.50 -14.30
N LEU A 46 -17.72 15.04 -13.06
CA LEU A 46 -16.45 14.80 -12.38
C LEU A 46 -15.97 13.36 -12.56
N THR A 47 -14.66 13.21 -12.83
CA THR A 47 -13.98 11.91 -12.74
C THR A 47 -13.95 11.42 -11.31
N THR A 48 -13.66 10.15 -11.10
CA THR A 48 -13.48 9.57 -9.75
C THR A 48 -12.39 10.30 -8.97
N ARG A 49 -11.27 10.63 -9.62
CA ARG A 49 -10.20 11.43 -9.03
C ARG A 49 -10.69 12.80 -8.57
N GLU A 50 -11.39 13.53 -9.42
CA GLU A 50 -11.91 14.86 -9.11
C GLU A 50 -12.87 14.82 -7.91
N ARG A 51 -13.78 13.84 -7.87
CA ARG A 51 -14.69 13.63 -6.73
C ARG A 51 -13.95 13.34 -5.42
N VAL A 52 -12.98 12.43 -5.46
CA VAL A 52 -12.18 12.09 -4.26
C VAL A 52 -11.38 13.30 -3.79
N THR A 53 -10.80 14.08 -4.70
CA THR A 53 -10.06 15.29 -4.35
C THR A 53 -10.98 16.32 -3.69
N LEU A 54 -12.18 16.52 -4.24
CA LEU A 54 -13.18 17.43 -3.66
C LEU A 54 -13.59 16.97 -2.25
N GLN A 55 -13.93 15.69 -2.09
CA GLN A 55 -14.39 15.11 -0.83
C GLN A 55 -13.31 15.15 0.26
N SER A 56 -12.06 14.96 -0.11
CA SER A 56 -10.94 14.91 0.83
C SER A 56 -10.23 16.26 1.02
N SER A 57 -10.77 17.36 0.48
CA SER A 57 -10.17 18.69 0.56
C SER A 57 -10.16 19.32 1.96
N PRO A 58 -11.11 19.08 2.90
CA PRO A 58 -11.04 19.63 4.24
C PRO A 58 -9.77 19.25 5.00
N ASP A 59 -9.23 20.15 5.81
CA ASP A 59 -7.94 19.96 6.50
C ASP A 59 -7.91 18.70 7.39
N ASN A 60 -9.00 18.40 8.09
CA ASN A 60 -9.14 17.20 8.91
C ASN A 60 -9.06 15.91 8.06
N CYS A 61 -9.50 15.94 6.81
CA CYS A 61 -9.41 14.81 5.88
C CYS A 61 -7.99 14.67 5.32
N GLN A 62 -7.28 15.79 5.07
CA GLN A 62 -5.94 15.80 4.49
C GLN A 62 -4.89 15.10 5.36
N VAL A 63 -5.09 15.02 6.68
CA VAL A 63 -4.19 14.30 7.60
C VAL A 63 -3.90 12.86 7.14
N CYS A 64 -4.91 12.18 6.59
CA CYS A 64 -4.79 10.82 6.05
C CYS A 64 -4.72 10.81 4.51
N HIS A 65 -5.56 11.61 3.86
CA HIS A 65 -5.73 11.57 2.40
C HIS A 65 -4.51 12.07 1.63
N SER A 66 -3.71 12.98 2.19
CA SER A 66 -2.41 13.37 1.62
C SER A 66 -1.46 12.17 1.44
N LYS A 67 -1.57 11.14 2.28
CA LYS A 67 -0.77 9.92 2.20
C LYS A 67 -1.38 8.85 1.30
N ILE A 68 -2.71 8.84 1.18
CA ILE A 68 -3.49 7.77 0.54
C ILE A 68 -3.71 8.05 -0.94
N ASN A 69 -4.17 9.28 -1.24
CA ASN A 69 -4.77 9.60 -2.54
C ASN A 69 -3.78 9.43 -3.69
N GLY A 70 -2.55 9.90 -3.54
CA GLY A 70 -1.54 9.82 -4.61
C GLY A 70 -1.23 8.38 -5.04
N LEU A 71 -1.12 7.47 -4.07
CA LEU A 71 -0.92 6.04 -4.34
C LEU A 71 -2.11 5.42 -5.06
N GLY A 72 -3.33 5.77 -4.63
CA GLY A 72 -4.54 5.26 -5.26
C GLY A 72 -4.77 5.81 -6.66
N PHE A 73 -4.49 7.09 -6.87
CA PHE A 73 -4.63 7.76 -8.17
C PHE A 73 -3.67 7.19 -9.23
N ALA A 74 -2.47 6.79 -8.84
CA ALA A 74 -1.51 6.14 -9.74
C ALA A 74 -2.07 4.85 -10.37
N LEU A 75 -3.15 4.28 -9.83
CA LEU A 75 -3.80 3.06 -10.31
C LEU A 75 -5.11 3.32 -11.08
N GLU A 76 -5.50 4.56 -11.34
CA GLU A 76 -6.77 4.89 -12.00
C GLU A 76 -6.84 4.50 -13.49
N ASN A 77 -5.69 4.17 -14.10
CA ASN A 77 -5.68 3.52 -15.41
C ASN A 77 -6.30 2.10 -15.40
N PHE A 78 -6.60 1.54 -14.24
CA PHE A 78 -7.33 0.27 -14.14
C PHE A 78 -8.73 0.50 -13.60
N ASP A 79 -9.73 0.06 -14.37
CA ASP A 79 -11.14 0.15 -13.97
C ASP A 79 -11.48 -0.76 -12.75
N ALA A 80 -12.76 -0.83 -12.40
CA ALA A 80 -13.24 -1.62 -11.27
C ALA A 80 -12.97 -3.12 -11.41
N VAL A 81 -12.88 -3.63 -12.64
CA VAL A 81 -12.58 -5.05 -12.93
C VAL A 81 -11.14 -5.30 -13.37
N GLY A 82 -10.31 -4.26 -13.34
CA GLY A 82 -8.86 -4.36 -13.64
C GLY A 82 -8.52 -4.20 -15.13
N ARG A 83 -9.45 -3.78 -15.99
CA ARG A 83 -9.13 -3.49 -17.38
C ARG A 83 -8.44 -2.13 -17.49
N PHE A 84 -7.46 -2.04 -18.39
CA PHE A 84 -6.78 -0.78 -18.65
C PHE A 84 -7.72 0.21 -19.36
N ARG A 85 -7.67 1.48 -18.92
CA ARG A 85 -8.40 2.61 -19.51
C ARG A 85 -7.52 3.87 -19.50
N SER A 86 -7.69 4.71 -20.52
CA SER A 86 -7.03 6.02 -20.63
C SER A 86 -7.99 7.20 -20.43
N GLN A 87 -9.28 6.91 -20.35
CA GLN A 87 -10.33 7.90 -20.21
C GLN A 87 -11.39 7.48 -19.19
N GLU A 88 -11.99 8.44 -18.54
CA GLU A 88 -13.20 8.33 -17.74
C GLU A 88 -14.15 9.47 -18.11
N ARG A 89 -15.42 9.16 -18.46
CA ARG A 89 -16.43 10.16 -18.85
C ARG A 89 -15.94 11.12 -19.94
N ALA A 90 -15.30 10.59 -20.97
CA ALA A 90 -14.70 11.33 -22.09
C ALA A 90 -13.56 12.31 -21.70
N LYS A 91 -13.11 12.30 -20.45
CA LYS A 91 -11.92 13.04 -20.00
C LYS A 91 -10.70 12.12 -19.98
N THR A 92 -9.54 12.64 -20.36
CA THR A 92 -8.27 11.94 -20.18
C THR A 92 -8.02 11.72 -18.69
N LEU A 93 -7.68 10.48 -18.32
CA LEU A 93 -7.36 10.14 -16.94
C LEU A 93 -6.02 10.75 -16.52
N ASP A 94 -6.03 11.39 -15.36
CA ASP A 94 -4.82 11.78 -14.64
C ASP A 94 -4.49 10.71 -13.59
N SER A 95 -3.45 9.93 -13.87
CA SER A 95 -2.91 8.91 -12.97
C SER A 95 -1.63 9.35 -12.27
N THR A 96 -1.33 10.64 -12.26
CA THR A 96 -0.20 11.16 -11.47
C THR A 96 -0.49 11.04 -9.98
N GLY A 97 0.52 10.84 -9.18
CA GLY A 97 0.40 10.76 -7.74
C GLY A 97 1.68 11.20 -7.04
N LYS A 98 1.54 11.57 -5.78
CA LYS A 98 2.65 11.88 -4.88
C LYS A 98 2.50 11.10 -3.60
N TYR A 99 3.62 10.72 -3.01
CA TYR A 99 3.68 10.00 -1.76
C TYR A 99 4.89 10.46 -0.95
N VAL A 100 4.71 10.62 0.34
CA VAL A 100 5.83 10.91 1.26
C VAL A 100 6.17 9.62 2.00
N ASP A 101 7.39 9.12 1.80
CA ASP A 101 7.89 7.90 2.40
C ASP A 101 8.11 8.06 3.92
N ARG A 102 8.64 7.02 4.56
CA ARG A 102 8.91 7.03 6.00
C ARG A 102 9.99 8.04 6.39
N ASP A 103 10.94 8.26 5.52
CA ASP A 103 12.09 9.15 5.74
C ASP A 103 11.77 10.62 5.43
N GLY A 104 10.55 10.89 4.95
CA GLY A 104 10.08 12.23 4.61
C GLY A 104 10.36 12.65 3.17
N ASN A 105 10.85 11.74 2.31
CA ASN A 105 11.11 12.05 0.91
C ASN A 105 9.80 12.02 0.10
N GLU A 106 9.57 13.07 -0.70
CA GLU A 106 8.47 13.10 -1.64
C GLU A 106 8.84 12.32 -2.91
N VAL A 107 8.01 11.34 -3.25
CA VAL A 107 8.11 10.56 -4.49
C VAL A 107 6.89 10.86 -5.35
N SER A 108 7.12 11.10 -6.64
CA SER A 108 6.06 11.35 -7.63
C SER A 108 5.98 10.18 -8.60
N PHE A 109 4.78 9.86 -9.06
CA PHE A 109 4.53 8.81 -10.04
C PHE A 109 3.67 9.34 -11.18
N SER A 110 3.93 8.86 -12.38
CA SER A 110 3.09 9.04 -13.55
C SER A 110 2.48 7.69 -13.97
N GLY A 111 1.52 7.23 -13.17
CA GLY A 111 0.81 5.98 -13.39
C GLY A 111 1.39 4.74 -12.71
N PRO A 112 0.83 3.56 -13.03
CA PRO A 112 1.08 2.33 -12.28
C PRO A 112 2.49 1.77 -12.47
N ARG A 113 3.17 2.08 -13.59
CA ARG A 113 4.53 1.61 -13.85
C ARG A 113 5.52 2.25 -12.88
N GLU A 114 5.54 3.58 -12.79
CA GLU A 114 6.45 4.29 -11.90
C GLU A 114 6.15 4.00 -10.42
N LEU A 115 4.88 3.82 -10.07
CA LEU A 115 4.51 3.33 -8.74
C LEU A 115 5.09 1.93 -8.48
N ALA A 116 5.06 1.02 -9.44
CA ALA A 116 5.63 -0.32 -9.29
C ALA A 116 7.17 -0.27 -9.15
N GLU A 117 7.84 0.58 -9.92
CA GLU A 117 9.29 0.82 -9.83
C GLU A 117 9.68 1.35 -8.45
N TYR A 118 8.92 2.29 -7.91
CA TYR A 118 9.09 2.74 -6.53
C TYR A 118 8.93 1.59 -5.52
N ILE A 119 7.88 0.79 -5.62
CA ILE A 119 7.61 -0.33 -4.70
C ILE A 119 8.76 -1.35 -4.73
N ILE A 120 9.29 -1.66 -5.92
CA ILE A 120 10.41 -2.60 -6.10
C ILE A 120 11.68 -2.10 -5.39
N SER A 121 11.91 -0.79 -5.35
CA SER A 121 13.07 -0.19 -4.69
C SER A 121 12.84 0.18 -3.23
N SER A 122 11.61 0.08 -2.74
CA SER A 122 11.23 0.57 -1.41
C SER A 122 11.64 -0.39 -0.28
N ASP A 123 12.44 0.12 0.64
CA ASP A 123 12.80 -0.59 1.87
C ASP A 123 11.57 -0.94 2.73
N ASP A 124 10.60 -0.05 2.79
CA ASP A 124 9.34 -0.29 3.50
C ASP A 124 8.59 -1.48 2.90
N ALA A 125 8.57 -1.61 1.56
CA ALA A 125 7.91 -2.74 0.90
C ALA A 125 8.62 -4.07 1.18
N HIS A 126 9.95 -4.07 1.14
CA HIS A 126 10.75 -5.26 1.45
C HIS A 126 10.52 -5.72 2.89
N ARG A 127 10.61 -4.80 3.86
CA ARG A 127 10.35 -5.08 5.28
C ARG A 127 8.93 -5.58 5.52
N ALA A 128 7.94 -4.96 4.88
CA ALA A 128 6.54 -5.36 4.99
C ALA A 128 6.31 -6.77 4.46
N PHE A 129 6.94 -7.11 3.33
CA PHE A 129 6.86 -8.46 2.76
C PHE A 129 7.44 -9.51 3.71
N VAL A 130 8.67 -9.29 4.19
CA VAL A 130 9.35 -10.20 5.12
C VAL A 130 8.56 -10.37 6.42
N ASN A 131 8.07 -9.27 7.00
CA ASN A 131 7.26 -9.31 8.22
C ASN A 131 5.98 -10.13 8.04
N ARG A 132 5.29 -9.97 6.91
CA ARG A 132 4.07 -10.73 6.59
C ARG A 132 4.37 -12.20 6.32
N ALA A 133 5.44 -12.51 5.60
CA ALA A 133 5.86 -13.88 5.37
C ALA A 133 6.15 -14.58 6.71
N PHE A 134 6.91 -13.94 7.59
CA PHE A 134 7.20 -14.47 8.91
C PHE A 134 5.92 -14.74 9.72
N GLN A 135 5.04 -13.73 9.84
CA GLN A 135 3.77 -13.88 10.57
C GLN A 135 2.84 -14.94 9.93
N HIS A 136 2.91 -15.09 8.61
CA HIS A 136 2.11 -16.12 7.93
C HIS A 136 2.54 -17.53 8.32
N PHE A 137 3.84 -17.80 8.36
CA PHE A 137 4.38 -19.14 8.67
C PHE A 137 4.45 -19.40 10.18
N VAL A 138 4.92 -18.44 10.96
CA VAL A 138 5.22 -18.62 12.39
C VAL A 138 4.05 -18.25 13.31
N LYS A 139 3.10 -17.43 12.82
CA LYS A 139 1.94 -16.90 13.58
C LYS A 139 2.30 -15.96 14.74
N HIS A 140 3.56 -15.56 14.82
CA HIS A 140 4.08 -14.58 15.77
C HIS A 140 4.80 -13.46 15.03
N PRO A 141 4.94 -12.26 15.63
CA PRO A 141 5.75 -11.20 15.03
C PRO A 141 7.25 -11.57 15.12
N PRO A 142 8.08 -11.15 14.16
CA PRO A 142 9.53 -11.39 14.19
C PRO A 142 10.20 -10.93 15.49
N ALA A 143 9.72 -9.82 16.07
CA ALA A 143 10.26 -9.26 17.31
C ALA A 143 10.15 -10.22 18.52
N ALA A 144 9.23 -11.19 18.49
CA ALA A 144 9.15 -12.23 19.52
C ALA A 144 10.35 -13.19 19.50
N PHE A 145 11.13 -13.20 18.43
CA PHE A 145 12.33 -14.02 18.26
C PHE A 145 13.63 -13.20 18.32
N GLY A 146 13.54 -11.97 18.75
CA GLY A 146 14.64 -11.02 18.91
C GLY A 146 14.35 -9.68 18.20
N LEU A 147 14.77 -8.58 18.84
CA LEU A 147 14.47 -7.20 18.37
C LEU A 147 14.96 -6.92 16.94
N HIS A 148 16.05 -7.57 16.52
CA HIS A 148 16.67 -7.36 15.20
C HIS A 148 16.26 -8.40 14.14
N THR A 149 15.43 -9.39 14.50
CA THR A 149 15.05 -10.51 13.60
C THR A 149 14.48 -10.03 12.27
N LEU A 150 13.64 -9.01 12.27
CA LEU A 150 13.09 -8.46 11.03
C LEU A 150 14.17 -7.82 10.15
N ASP A 151 15.12 -7.11 10.74
CA ASP A 151 16.22 -6.46 10.04
C ASP A 151 17.18 -7.50 9.44
N GLU A 152 17.53 -8.52 10.22
CA GLU A 152 18.35 -9.65 9.78
C GLU A 152 17.74 -10.35 8.56
N LEU A 153 16.47 -10.73 8.66
CA LEU A 153 15.74 -11.39 7.57
C LEU A 153 15.60 -10.50 6.35
N THR A 154 15.31 -9.20 6.53
CA THR A 154 15.18 -8.27 5.41
C THR A 154 16.51 -8.09 4.67
N ASN A 155 17.61 -7.99 5.40
CA ASN A 155 18.95 -7.90 4.84
C ASN A 155 19.36 -9.19 4.11
N ALA A 156 19.07 -10.36 4.70
CA ALA A 156 19.32 -11.65 4.05
C ALA A 156 18.49 -11.80 2.77
N PHE A 157 17.22 -11.42 2.79
CA PHE A 157 16.33 -11.46 1.63
C PHE A 157 16.85 -10.61 0.46
N ARG A 158 17.33 -9.39 0.74
CA ARG A 158 17.97 -8.53 -0.27
C ARG A 158 19.26 -9.15 -0.81
N LYS A 159 20.13 -9.61 0.09
CA LYS A 159 21.40 -10.23 -0.27
C LYS A 159 21.22 -11.47 -1.17
N ASN A 160 20.15 -12.21 -0.97
CA ASN A 160 19.78 -13.38 -1.74
C ASN A 160 18.89 -13.04 -2.96
N ASN A 161 18.99 -11.81 -3.49
CA ASN A 161 18.25 -11.34 -4.66
C ASN A 161 16.74 -11.57 -4.57
N PHE A 162 16.17 -11.33 -3.39
CA PHE A 162 14.74 -11.48 -3.11
C PHE A 162 14.20 -12.91 -3.38
N ASN A 163 15.03 -13.92 -3.11
CA ASN A 163 14.66 -15.33 -3.25
C ASN A 163 13.71 -15.74 -2.12
N ILE A 164 12.45 -16.02 -2.49
CA ILE A 164 11.40 -16.35 -1.53
C ILE A 164 11.66 -17.72 -0.85
N ASN A 165 12.24 -18.69 -1.56
CA ASN A 165 12.53 -20.02 -0.98
C ASN A 165 13.60 -19.91 0.11
N GLU A 166 14.65 -19.12 -0.14
CA GLU A 166 15.69 -18.84 0.87
C GLU A 166 15.08 -18.13 2.08
N LEU A 167 14.21 -17.15 1.85
CA LEU A 167 13.52 -16.46 2.97
C LEU A 167 12.70 -17.44 3.81
N ILE A 168 11.97 -18.38 3.19
CA ILE A 168 11.18 -19.39 3.93
C ILE A 168 12.09 -20.28 4.76
N VAL A 169 13.26 -20.71 4.22
CA VAL A 169 14.24 -21.51 4.96
C VAL A 169 14.78 -20.74 6.15
N GLU A 170 15.18 -19.48 6.00
CA GLU A 170 15.66 -18.62 7.09
C GLU A 170 14.59 -18.43 8.18
N ILE A 171 13.33 -18.22 7.78
CA ILE A 171 12.21 -18.12 8.74
C ILE A 171 12.06 -19.42 9.52
N ALA A 172 12.14 -20.58 8.85
CA ALA A 172 12.01 -21.88 9.50
C ALA A 172 13.17 -22.15 10.48
N ILE A 173 14.40 -21.77 10.12
CA ILE A 173 15.58 -21.88 11.00
C ILE A 173 15.37 -21.03 12.26
N ILE A 174 14.98 -19.76 12.12
CA ILE A 174 14.73 -18.89 13.26
C ILE A 174 13.64 -19.45 14.17
N ALA A 175 12.51 -19.91 13.58
CA ALA A 175 11.42 -20.46 14.36
C ALA A 175 11.78 -21.76 15.10
N ALA A 176 12.74 -22.53 14.58
CA ALA A 176 13.18 -23.78 15.19
C ALA A 176 14.30 -23.59 16.23
N THR A 177 15.09 -22.52 16.13
CA THR A 177 16.32 -22.34 16.94
C THR A 177 16.23 -21.25 18.00
N ARG A 178 15.27 -20.32 17.87
CA ARG A 178 15.07 -19.22 18.83
C ARG A 178 13.80 -19.45 19.63
N ASP A 179 13.87 -19.29 20.94
CA ASP A 179 12.71 -19.41 21.82
C ASP A 179 12.06 -18.03 21.98
N PRO A 180 10.78 -17.87 21.61
CA PRO A 180 10.08 -16.59 21.75
C PRO A 180 9.86 -16.16 23.19
N SER A 181 10.02 -17.07 24.17
CA SER A 181 9.87 -16.78 25.60
C SER A 181 11.15 -16.17 26.24
N LEU A 182 12.28 -16.21 25.54
CA LEU A 182 13.60 -15.77 26.03
C LEU A 182 14.04 -14.40 25.47
N SER A 183 13.17 -13.70 24.72
CA SER A 183 13.45 -12.35 24.21
C SER A 183 13.23 -11.32 25.32
N GLU A 184 14.30 -11.01 26.08
CA GLU A 184 14.37 -9.81 26.92
C GLU A 184 14.55 -8.54 26.09
#